data_56459a5b2a096b0b63f8a34ce9e00879
#
_entry.id   56459a5b2a096b0b63f8a34ce9e00879
#
_cell.length_a   1.000
_cell.length_b   1.000
_cell.length_c   1.000
_cell.angle_alpha   90.00
_cell.angle_beta   90.00
_cell.angle_gamma   90.00
#
_symmetry.space_group_name_H-M   'P 1'
#
loop_
_entity.id
_entity.type
_entity.pdbx_description
1 polymer ?
#
loop_
_entity_poly.entity_id
_entity_poly.type
_entity_poly.pdbx_seq_one_letter_code
_entity_poly.pdbx_strand_id
1 'polypeptide(L)'
;MKANMMKKKNLGNVFYIGLLSFFGGISQDIFVPILPLYLANVIGLDKAFIGLSEGLVTSSASIFKIVAGFLTDKFGKKKPFIFLGYFFSLVARPLLALATSSAAILGLRFIDGVGKGMKDSPKDALIADSTEATNRGKGFGVARMLDTFGSVVGPLILFGLLYVLKDNPSKYHIILIATALPLLVTLVVLHTKVRETASEEKAAVPVHQALPRRFYLFLGIMLLFSLGNSSDVFLILRAQNIGVTLLAIPLVYALFNFVYAAASVPLGSLSDKIGREKVIMLGWLAYALSYFGFALANAGYQIWLLFAFYGLYYATTEGVAKAFVADMVSPDYRGRAYGIYNTALGLVTLPASFIAGLLWDRVNPAATFFFGATLSLFALVLLLFFVFFAPKPNQHLINPSKS
;
A
#
# COMPACT_ATOMS: atom_id res chain seq x y z
N MET A 1 4.86 4.05 47.05
CA MET A 1 3.61 3.40 46.67
C MET A 1 3.00 3.99 45.37
N LYS A 2 3.82 4.48 44.41
CA LYS A 2 3.36 5.03 43.11
C LYS A 2 3.91 4.28 41.88
N ALA A 3 4.58 3.15 42.06
CA ALA A 3 5.31 2.46 40.95
C ALA A 3 4.57 1.22 40.37
N ASN A 4 3.34 0.92 40.77
CA ASN A 4 2.68 -0.34 40.39
C ASN A 4 1.32 -0.18 39.65
N MET A 5 1.12 0.90 38.92
CA MET A 5 0.10 0.94 37.89
C MET A 5 0.76 0.71 36.50
N MET A 6 1.42 -0.41 36.32
CA MET A 6 1.65 -0.94 34.95
C MET A 6 0.28 -1.10 34.32
N LYS A 7 -0.08 -0.14 33.45
CA LYS A 7 -1.32 -0.20 32.66
C LYS A 7 -1.32 -1.53 31.92
N LYS A 8 -2.20 -2.47 32.30
CA LYS A 8 -2.49 -3.68 31.53
C LYS A 8 -2.62 -3.26 30.07
N LYS A 9 -1.65 -3.65 29.23
CA LYS A 9 -1.68 -3.38 27.80
C LYS A 9 -2.97 -3.98 27.25
N ASN A 10 -3.78 -3.16 26.58
CA ASN A 10 -5.21 -3.42 26.41
C ASN A 10 -5.49 -3.85 24.96
N LEU A 11 -5.63 -5.16 24.69
CA LEU A 11 -6.05 -5.71 23.40
C LEU A 11 -7.33 -5.05 22.85
N GLY A 12 -8.19 -4.52 23.71
CA GLY A 12 -9.36 -3.73 23.29
C GLY A 12 -8.97 -2.45 22.54
N ASN A 13 -7.86 -1.77 22.90
CA ASN A 13 -7.37 -0.62 22.16
C ASN A 13 -6.90 -1.01 20.74
N VAL A 14 -6.22 -2.15 20.63
CA VAL A 14 -5.77 -2.69 19.32
C VAL A 14 -6.96 -2.99 18.40
N PHE A 15 -8.04 -3.56 18.94
CA PHE A 15 -9.26 -3.80 18.18
C PHE A 15 -9.86 -2.48 17.64
N TYR A 16 -9.95 -1.43 18.47
CA TYR A 16 -10.43 -0.12 18.03
C TYR A 16 -9.49 0.52 16.99
N ILE A 17 -8.16 0.37 17.12
CA ILE A 17 -7.20 0.81 16.11
C ILE A 17 -7.40 0.02 14.80
N GLY A 18 -7.69 -1.28 14.90
CA GLY A 18 -8.06 -2.10 13.75
C GLY A 18 -9.35 -1.65 13.07
N LEU A 19 -10.35 -1.18 13.83
CA LEU A 19 -11.56 -0.59 13.26
C LEU A 19 -11.28 0.72 12.49
N LEU A 20 -10.27 1.50 12.88
CA LEU A 20 -9.84 2.65 12.07
C LEU A 20 -9.34 2.19 10.70
N SER A 21 -8.58 1.09 10.67
CA SER A 21 -8.11 0.49 9.40
C SER A 21 -9.26 -0.08 8.58
N PHE A 22 -10.21 -0.75 9.21
CA PHE A 22 -11.40 -1.31 8.56
C PHE A 22 -12.22 -0.23 7.84
N PHE A 23 -12.66 0.81 8.55
CA PHE A 23 -13.45 1.88 7.94
C PHE A 23 -12.62 2.75 6.99
N GLY A 24 -11.35 2.99 7.30
CA GLY A 24 -10.42 3.65 6.41
C GLY A 24 -10.17 2.87 5.12
N GLY A 25 -10.08 1.53 5.21
CA GLY A 25 -10.00 0.59 4.09
C GLY A 25 -11.25 0.63 3.23
N ILE A 26 -12.45 0.56 3.82
CA ILE A 26 -13.72 0.71 3.08
C ILE A 26 -13.71 1.99 2.24
N SER A 27 -13.38 3.14 2.85
CA SER A 27 -13.31 4.40 2.10
C SER A 27 -12.28 4.36 0.97
N GLN A 28 -11.11 3.79 1.23
CA GLN A 28 -10.02 3.68 0.25
C GLN A 28 -10.43 2.78 -0.93
N ASP A 29 -11.03 1.64 -0.65
CA ASP A 29 -11.32 0.62 -1.66
C ASP A 29 -12.68 0.84 -2.38
N ILE A 30 -13.50 1.79 -1.92
CA ILE A 30 -14.53 2.45 -2.74
C ILE A 30 -13.87 3.47 -3.69
N PHE A 31 -12.92 4.26 -3.18
CA PHE A 31 -12.32 5.38 -3.89
C PHE A 31 -11.36 4.96 -5.01
N VAL A 32 -10.50 3.97 -4.76
CA VAL A 32 -9.45 3.54 -5.69
C VAL A 32 -10.01 3.06 -7.04
N PRO A 33 -11.04 2.21 -7.12
CA PRO A 33 -11.57 1.77 -8.40
C PRO A 33 -12.37 2.84 -9.15
N ILE A 34 -13.01 3.77 -8.45
CA ILE A 34 -13.92 4.73 -9.08
C ILE A 34 -13.21 6.00 -9.57
N LEU A 35 -12.17 6.45 -8.87
CA LEU A 35 -11.50 7.71 -9.19
C LEU A 35 -10.89 7.75 -10.60
N PRO A 36 -10.08 6.76 -11.04
CA PRO A 36 -9.48 6.82 -12.37
C PRO A 36 -10.53 6.81 -13.47
N LEU A 37 -11.66 6.13 -13.24
CA LEU A 37 -12.79 6.10 -14.17
C LEU A 37 -13.51 7.46 -14.22
N TYR A 38 -13.67 8.12 -13.07
CA TYR A 38 -14.19 9.47 -12.99
C TYR A 38 -13.29 10.47 -13.72
N LEU A 39 -11.98 10.44 -13.46
CA LEU A 39 -11.02 11.36 -14.07
C LEU A 39 -10.94 11.15 -15.60
N ALA A 40 -11.00 9.90 -16.07
CA ALA A 40 -10.92 9.59 -17.49
C ALA A 40 -12.25 9.87 -18.22
N ASN A 41 -13.40 9.47 -17.66
CA ASN A 41 -14.67 9.43 -18.38
C ASN A 41 -15.54 10.67 -18.17
N VAL A 42 -15.40 11.35 -17.01
CA VAL A 42 -16.21 12.54 -16.67
C VAL A 42 -15.41 13.81 -16.85
N ILE A 43 -14.19 13.87 -16.33
CA ILE A 43 -13.32 15.04 -16.44
C ILE A 43 -12.57 15.07 -17.77
N GLY A 44 -12.32 13.88 -18.39
CA GLY A 44 -11.65 13.78 -19.69
C GLY A 44 -10.13 13.91 -19.63
N LEU A 45 -9.51 13.62 -18.48
CA LEU A 45 -8.06 13.70 -18.31
C LEU A 45 -7.34 12.52 -18.97
N ASP A 46 -6.15 12.80 -19.52
CA ASP A 46 -5.28 11.77 -20.08
C ASP A 46 -4.70 10.83 -19.02
N LYS A 47 -4.17 9.68 -19.44
CA LYS A 47 -3.68 8.65 -18.52
C LYS A 47 -2.33 9.02 -17.93
N ALA A 48 -1.56 9.88 -18.62
CA ALA A 48 -0.34 10.47 -18.08
C ALA A 48 -0.64 11.33 -16.84
N PHE A 49 -1.68 12.15 -16.89
CA PHE A 49 -2.12 12.94 -15.74
C PHE A 49 -2.65 12.05 -14.60
N ILE A 50 -3.45 11.03 -14.92
CA ILE A 50 -3.97 10.09 -13.92
C ILE A 50 -2.79 9.38 -13.24
N GLY A 51 -1.81 8.89 -14.00
CA GLY A 51 -0.59 8.28 -13.48
C GLY A 51 0.23 9.24 -12.60
N LEU A 52 0.40 10.49 -13.03
CA LEU A 52 1.05 11.55 -12.24
C LEU A 52 0.33 11.75 -10.91
N SER A 53 -1.00 11.83 -10.91
CA SER A 53 -1.81 12.05 -9.71
C SER A 53 -1.67 10.90 -8.72
N GLU A 54 -1.64 9.65 -9.18
CA GLU A 54 -1.45 8.46 -8.33
C GLU A 54 -0.03 8.36 -7.78
N GLY A 55 0.97 8.62 -8.63
CA GLY A 55 2.36 8.69 -8.20
C GLY A 55 2.59 9.76 -7.16
N LEU A 56 1.94 10.93 -7.31
CA LEU A 56 2.02 12.04 -6.35
C LEU A 56 1.47 11.64 -4.97
N VAL A 57 0.34 10.95 -4.92
CA VAL A 57 -0.23 10.43 -3.64
C VAL A 57 0.75 9.48 -2.96
N THR A 58 1.28 8.50 -3.69
CA THR A 58 2.16 7.49 -3.12
C THR A 58 3.49 8.09 -2.66
N SER A 59 4.07 8.99 -3.45
CA SER A 59 5.32 9.66 -3.11
C SER A 59 5.17 10.60 -1.91
N SER A 60 4.11 11.42 -1.89
CA SER A 60 3.82 12.29 -0.73
C SER A 60 3.53 11.47 0.53
N ALA A 61 2.76 10.38 0.43
CA ALA A 61 2.52 9.48 1.56
C ALA A 61 3.83 8.92 2.14
N SER A 62 4.76 8.52 1.28
CA SER A 62 6.06 7.97 1.71
C SER A 62 6.94 9.01 2.43
N ILE A 63 6.97 10.26 1.95
CA ILE A 63 7.67 11.36 2.61
C ILE A 63 7.03 11.68 3.96
N PHE A 64 5.71 11.88 3.98
CA PHE A 64 5.00 12.29 5.19
C PHE A 64 4.89 11.18 6.23
N LYS A 65 5.08 9.92 5.86
CA LYS A 65 5.21 8.80 6.81
C LYS A 65 6.46 8.96 7.69
N ILE A 66 7.59 9.43 7.13
CA ILE A 66 8.82 9.72 7.90
C ILE A 66 8.59 10.95 8.78
N VAL A 67 8.04 12.02 8.22
CA VAL A 67 7.73 13.26 8.95
C VAL A 67 6.82 12.97 10.14
N ALA A 68 5.75 12.20 9.94
CA ALA A 68 4.82 11.81 11.00
C ALA A 68 5.49 10.96 12.08
N GLY A 69 6.37 10.02 11.69
CA GLY A 69 7.16 9.24 12.63
C GLY A 69 8.02 10.13 13.52
N PHE A 70 8.81 11.04 12.91
CA PHE A 70 9.64 11.99 13.63
C PHE A 70 8.84 12.91 14.57
N LEU A 71 7.73 13.46 14.08
CA LEU A 71 6.87 14.32 14.89
C LEU A 71 6.23 13.56 16.07
N THR A 72 5.81 12.33 15.83
CA THR A 72 5.24 11.45 16.86
C THR A 72 6.25 11.16 17.97
N ASP A 73 7.50 10.87 17.61
CA ASP A 73 8.58 10.64 18.57
C ASP A 73 8.90 11.93 19.36
N LYS A 74 8.97 13.08 18.65
CA LYS A 74 9.25 14.38 19.28
C LYS A 74 8.17 14.84 20.25
N PHE A 75 6.89 14.67 19.90
CA PHE A 75 5.78 15.14 20.73
C PHE A 75 5.22 14.09 21.68
N GLY A 76 5.61 12.82 21.55
CA GLY A 76 5.12 11.71 22.35
C GLY A 76 3.62 11.40 22.18
N LYS A 77 2.95 11.97 21.19
CA LYS A 77 1.50 11.85 20.93
C LYS A 77 1.28 11.27 19.53
N LYS A 78 0.39 10.29 19.41
CA LYS A 78 0.09 9.58 18.16
C LYS A 78 -1.28 9.94 17.59
N LYS A 79 -2.30 10.01 18.45
CA LYS A 79 -3.69 10.30 18.05
C LYS A 79 -3.86 11.57 17.21
N PRO A 80 -3.23 12.72 17.52
CA PRO A 80 -3.38 13.93 16.73
C PRO A 80 -2.93 13.74 15.28
N PHE A 81 -1.83 13.01 15.05
CA PHE A 81 -1.33 12.73 13.69
C PHE A 81 -2.22 11.76 12.92
N ILE A 82 -2.75 10.74 13.61
CA ILE A 82 -3.75 9.82 13.03
C ILE A 82 -5.02 10.60 12.67
N PHE A 83 -5.47 11.50 13.53
CA PHE A 83 -6.63 12.36 13.27
C PHE A 83 -6.40 13.24 12.04
N LEU A 84 -5.29 13.98 11.98
CA LEU A 84 -4.94 14.82 10.83
C LEU A 84 -4.88 14.01 9.54
N GLY A 85 -4.31 12.80 9.60
CA GLY A 85 -4.22 11.93 8.43
C GLY A 85 -5.58 11.54 7.87
N TYR A 86 -6.51 11.10 8.70
CA TYR A 86 -7.87 10.78 8.26
C TYR A 86 -8.68 12.03 7.89
N PHE A 87 -8.48 13.15 8.58
CA PHE A 87 -9.13 14.42 8.28
C PHE A 87 -8.74 14.96 6.90
N PHE A 88 -7.46 14.91 6.53
CA PHE A 88 -7.02 15.32 5.19
C PHE A 88 -7.69 14.47 4.10
N SER A 89 -7.77 13.15 4.28
CA SER A 89 -8.49 12.28 3.34
C SER A 89 -10.00 12.55 3.33
N LEU A 90 -10.60 12.83 4.49
CA LEU A 90 -12.02 13.17 4.62
C LEU A 90 -12.38 14.44 3.84
N VAL A 91 -11.49 15.42 3.83
CA VAL A 91 -11.70 16.70 3.11
C VAL A 91 -11.35 16.52 1.63
N ALA A 92 -10.20 15.94 1.32
CA ALA A 92 -9.69 15.86 -0.05
C ALA A 92 -10.58 15.02 -0.98
N ARG A 93 -11.05 13.85 -0.54
CA ARG A 93 -11.80 12.92 -1.40
C ARG A 93 -13.16 13.44 -1.87
N PRO A 94 -14.03 13.97 -1.00
CA PRO A 94 -15.29 14.58 -1.46
C PRO A 94 -15.05 15.82 -2.33
N LEU A 95 -14.04 16.64 -2.02
CA LEU A 95 -13.72 17.82 -2.82
C LEU A 95 -13.23 17.47 -4.23
N LEU A 96 -12.66 16.29 -4.45
CA LEU A 96 -12.34 15.82 -5.80
C LEU A 96 -13.59 15.68 -6.68
N ALA A 97 -14.76 15.39 -6.10
CA ALA A 97 -16.01 15.39 -6.85
C ALA A 97 -16.41 16.78 -7.39
N LEU A 98 -15.89 17.85 -6.79
CA LEU A 98 -16.19 19.23 -7.17
C LEU A 98 -15.04 19.90 -7.96
N ALA A 99 -13.89 19.23 -8.03
CA ALA A 99 -12.70 19.76 -8.69
C ALA A 99 -12.81 19.64 -10.21
N THR A 100 -12.71 20.76 -10.91
CA THR A 100 -12.76 20.82 -12.39
C THR A 100 -11.42 21.15 -13.03
N SER A 101 -10.48 21.73 -12.28
CA SER A 101 -9.15 22.06 -12.81
C SER A 101 -8.10 21.00 -12.44
N SER A 102 -7.18 20.74 -13.35
CA SER A 102 -6.05 19.82 -13.15
C SER A 102 -5.21 20.19 -11.92
N ALA A 103 -4.99 21.50 -11.69
CA ALA A 103 -4.25 21.97 -10.52
C ALA A 103 -4.97 21.66 -9.20
N ALA A 104 -6.30 21.86 -9.13
CA ALA A 104 -7.09 21.52 -7.95
C ALA A 104 -7.06 20.01 -7.68
N ILE A 105 -7.17 19.17 -8.73
CA ILE A 105 -7.09 17.73 -8.62
C ILE A 105 -5.73 17.31 -8.07
N LEU A 106 -4.60 17.80 -8.61
CA LEU A 106 -3.26 17.49 -8.08
C LEU A 106 -3.09 17.98 -6.65
N GLY A 107 -3.58 19.17 -6.30
CA GLY A 107 -3.53 19.69 -4.93
C GLY A 107 -4.29 18.80 -3.95
N LEU A 108 -5.50 18.37 -4.28
CA LEU A 108 -6.30 17.49 -3.45
C LEU A 108 -5.69 16.07 -3.35
N ARG A 109 -5.10 15.57 -4.43
CA ARG A 109 -4.38 14.29 -4.43
C ARG A 109 -3.12 14.35 -3.57
N PHE A 110 -2.38 15.46 -3.62
CA PHE A 110 -1.27 15.70 -2.71
C PHE A 110 -1.73 15.69 -1.24
N ILE A 111 -2.82 16.41 -0.91
CA ILE A 111 -3.39 16.43 0.45
C ILE A 111 -3.83 15.03 0.91
N ASP A 112 -4.48 14.22 0.05
CA ASP A 112 -4.83 12.83 0.38
C ASP A 112 -3.58 11.97 0.63
N GLY A 113 -2.51 12.18 -0.15
CA GLY A 113 -1.22 11.53 0.06
C GLY A 113 -0.56 11.92 1.39
N VAL A 114 -0.53 13.21 1.72
CA VAL A 114 -0.10 13.70 3.04
C VAL A 114 -0.91 13.03 4.15
N GLY A 115 -2.23 12.96 3.99
CA GLY A 115 -3.13 12.30 4.93
C GLY A 115 -2.78 10.82 5.14
N LYS A 116 -2.51 10.08 4.07
CA LYS A 116 -2.07 8.68 4.14
C LYS A 116 -0.77 8.53 4.92
N GLY A 117 0.24 9.34 4.61
CA GLY A 117 1.54 9.32 5.30
C GLY A 117 1.43 9.66 6.77
N MET A 118 0.67 10.70 7.11
CA MET A 118 0.51 11.19 8.48
C MET A 118 -0.10 10.18 9.46
N LYS A 119 -0.98 9.28 8.99
CA LYS A 119 -1.66 8.31 9.86
C LYS A 119 -0.92 6.99 10.03
N ASP A 120 -0.17 6.53 9.02
CA ASP A 120 0.33 5.14 8.98
C ASP A 120 1.36 4.86 10.07
N SER A 121 2.46 5.65 10.15
CA SER A 121 3.52 5.44 11.14
C SER A 121 3.01 5.61 12.58
N PRO A 122 2.23 6.66 12.94
CA PRO A 122 1.67 6.79 14.28
C PRO A 122 0.69 5.67 14.66
N LYS A 123 -0.09 5.16 13.68
CA LYS A 123 -1.01 4.03 13.91
C LYS A 123 -0.25 2.75 14.26
N ASP A 124 0.80 2.44 13.51
CA ASP A 124 1.65 1.28 13.78
C ASP A 124 2.33 1.38 15.14
N ALA A 125 2.85 2.57 15.50
CA ALA A 125 3.41 2.84 16.81
C ALA A 125 2.38 2.66 17.93
N LEU A 126 1.13 3.11 17.73
CA LEU A 126 0.05 2.98 18.71
C LEU A 126 -0.35 1.52 18.93
N ILE A 127 -0.35 0.68 17.88
CA ILE A 127 -0.56 -0.77 18.00
C ILE A 127 0.57 -1.40 18.83
N ALA A 128 1.83 -1.08 18.50
CA ALA A 128 3.00 -1.61 19.20
C ALA A 128 2.99 -1.27 20.70
N ASP A 129 2.62 -0.02 21.05
CA ASP A 129 2.58 0.44 22.44
C ASP A 129 1.34 -0.07 23.20
N SER A 130 0.27 -0.45 22.49
CA SER A 130 -0.94 -1.05 23.08
C SER A 130 -0.79 -2.54 23.35
N THR A 131 0.29 -3.19 22.88
CA THR A 131 0.54 -4.63 22.99
C THR A 131 1.80 -4.92 23.82
N GLU A 132 1.80 -6.03 24.54
CA GLU A 132 3.00 -6.57 25.17
C GLU A 132 3.98 -7.09 24.10
N ALA A 133 5.28 -7.05 24.39
CA ALA A 133 6.32 -7.49 23.43
C ALA A 133 6.08 -8.92 22.90
N THR A 134 5.61 -9.82 23.77
CA THR A 134 5.26 -11.22 23.47
C THR A 134 4.01 -11.36 22.60
N ASN A 135 3.11 -10.37 22.59
CA ASN A 135 1.82 -10.39 21.90
C ASN A 135 1.75 -9.42 20.71
N ARG A 136 2.85 -8.75 20.34
CA ARG A 136 2.89 -7.78 19.23
C ARG A 136 2.41 -8.37 17.91
N GLY A 137 2.85 -9.59 17.59
CA GLY A 137 2.40 -10.30 16.39
C GLY A 137 0.87 -10.48 16.33
N LYS A 138 0.25 -10.84 17.47
CA LYS A 138 -1.22 -10.94 17.58
C LYS A 138 -1.90 -9.58 17.38
N GLY A 139 -1.34 -8.52 17.98
CA GLY A 139 -1.88 -7.16 17.83
C GLY A 139 -1.88 -6.68 16.38
N PHE A 140 -0.73 -6.77 15.70
CA PHE A 140 -0.63 -6.45 14.28
C PHE A 140 -1.51 -7.35 13.40
N GLY A 141 -1.60 -8.66 13.75
CA GLY A 141 -2.47 -9.61 13.06
C GLY A 141 -3.95 -9.22 13.11
N VAL A 142 -4.46 -8.82 14.28
CA VAL A 142 -5.85 -8.34 14.43
C VAL A 142 -6.09 -7.06 13.62
N ALA A 143 -5.15 -6.10 13.70
CA ALA A 143 -5.27 -4.86 12.91
C ALA A 143 -5.24 -5.13 11.40
N ARG A 144 -4.37 -6.04 10.93
CA ARG A 144 -4.27 -6.41 9.52
C ARG A 144 -5.50 -7.18 9.03
N MET A 145 -6.04 -8.09 9.86
CA MET A 145 -7.28 -8.79 9.54
C MET A 145 -8.43 -7.82 9.28
N LEU A 146 -8.62 -6.83 10.18
CA LEU A 146 -9.67 -5.83 10.03
C LEU A 146 -9.44 -4.93 8.81
N ASP A 147 -8.20 -4.52 8.54
CA ASP A 147 -7.82 -3.79 7.33
C ASP A 147 -8.19 -4.56 6.05
N THR A 148 -7.81 -5.82 5.98
CA THR A 148 -8.13 -6.71 4.85
C THR A 148 -9.64 -6.91 4.68
N PHE A 149 -10.39 -7.05 5.78
CA PHE A 149 -11.86 -7.09 5.71
C PHE A 149 -12.43 -5.81 5.10
N GLY A 150 -11.91 -4.65 5.48
CA GLY A 150 -12.28 -3.36 4.87
C GLY A 150 -12.04 -3.34 3.36
N SER A 151 -10.89 -3.88 2.93
CA SER A 151 -10.51 -3.93 1.51
C SER A 151 -11.36 -4.88 0.66
N VAL A 152 -12.03 -5.86 1.26
CA VAL A 152 -13.02 -6.71 0.58
C VAL A 152 -14.40 -6.06 0.58
N VAL A 153 -14.81 -5.49 1.71
CA VAL A 153 -16.14 -4.87 1.87
C VAL A 153 -16.27 -3.59 1.04
N GLY A 154 -15.22 -2.79 0.92
CA GLY A 154 -15.23 -1.54 0.16
C GLY A 154 -15.71 -1.70 -1.29
N PRO A 155 -15.08 -2.56 -2.10
CA PRO A 155 -15.51 -2.81 -3.48
C PRO A 155 -16.93 -3.38 -3.59
N LEU A 156 -17.37 -4.20 -2.62
CA LEU A 156 -18.75 -4.72 -2.59
C LEU A 156 -19.76 -3.60 -2.32
N ILE A 157 -19.45 -2.65 -1.45
CA ILE A 157 -20.25 -1.45 -1.24
C ILE A 157 -20.28 -0.61 -2.52
N LEU A 158 -19.12 -0.42 -3.19
CA LEU A 158 -19.06 0.28 -4.47
C LEU A 158 -19.93 -0.38 -5.54
N PHE A 159 -19.91 -1.71 -5.63
CA PHE A 159 -20.80 -2.46 -6.52
C PHE A 159 -22.26 -2.15 -6.21
N GLY A 160 -22.68 -2.20 -4.95
CA GLY A 160 -24.04 -1.87 -4.52
C GLY A 160 -24.45 -0.44 -4.88
N LEU A 161 -23.57 0.53 -4.62
CA LEU A 161 -23.80 1.94 -4.99
C LEU A 161 -23.94 2.13 -6.50
N LEU A 162 -23.07 1.51 -7.31
CA LEU A 162 -23.16 1.57 -8.76
C LEU A 162 -24.42 0.89 -9.31
N TYR A 163 -24.88 -0.20 -8.68
CA TYR A 163 -26.10 -0.87 -9.04
C TYR A 163 -27.35 0.00 -8.78
N VAL A 164 -27.41 0.62 -7.59
CA VAL A 164 -28.52 1.51 -7.22
C VAL A 164 -28.53 2.79 -8.04
N LEU A 165 -27.35 3.34 -8.32
CA LEU A 165 -27.17 4.61 -9.04
C LEU A 165 -26.95 4.42 -10.55
N LYS A 166 -27.23 3.25 -11.12
CA LYS A 166 -26.86 2.92 -12.53
C LYS A 166 -27.31 3.97 -13.53
N ASP A 167 -28.52 4.49 -13.38
CA ASP A 167 -29.15 5.45 -14.27
C ASP A 167 -28.96 6.92 -13.83
N ASN A 168 -28.29 7.16 -12.71
CA ASN A 168 -28.07 8.50 -12.20
C ASN A 168 -26.84 9.14 -12.88
N PRO A 169 -26.98 10.30 -13.58
CA PRO A 169 -25.86 10.99 -14.23
C PRO A 169 -24.78 11.46 -13.25
N SER A 170 -25.15 11.74 -11.99
CA SER A 170 -24.24 12.20 -10.94
C SER A 170 -23.62 11.06 -10.11
N LYS A 171 -23.74 9.80 -10.53
CA LYS A 171 -23.27 8.62 -9.76
C LYS A 171 -21.82 8.73 -9.28
N TYR A 172 -20.91 9.20 -10.10
CA TYR A 172 -19.52 9.37 -9.72
C TYR A 172 -19.34 10.38 -8.58
N HIS A 173 -20.01 11.52 -8.67
CA HIS A 173 -19.98 12.57 -7.63
C HIS A 173 -20.55 12.06 -6.30
N ILE A 174 -21.72 11.39 -6.35
CA ILE A 174 -22.36 10.80 -5.17
C ILE A 174 -21.45 9.78 -4.51
N ILE A 175 -20.83 8.88 -5.29
CA ILE A 175 -19.95 7.84 -4.76
C ILE A 175 -18.68 8.46 -4.15
N LEU A 176 -18.05 9.43 -4.81
CA LEU A 176 -16.87 10.12 -4.27
C LEU A 176 -17.19 10.84 -2.94
N ILE A 177 -18.35 11.51 -2.84
CA ILE A 177 -18.80 12.13 -1.60
C ILE A 177 -19.11 11.06 -0.53
N ALA A 178 -19.71 9.94 -0.91
CA ALA A 178 -20.04 8.86 0.02
C ALA A 178 -18.79 8.22 0.67
N THR A 179 -17.60 8.33 0.06
CA THR A 179 -16.34 7.88 0.68
C THR A 179 -16.02 8.61 1.99
N ALA A 180 -16.64 9.77 2.24
CA ALA A 180 -16.52 10.50 3.49
C ALA A 180 -17.18 9.77 4.68
N LEU A 181 -18.25 9.01 4.46
CA LEU A 181 -18.99 8.37 5.55
C LEU A 181 -18.15 7.40 6.39
N PRO A 182 -17.43 6.44 5.79
CA PRO A 182 -16.54 5.58 6.58
C PRO A 182 -15.42 6.36 7.28
N LEU A 183 -14.90 7.45 6.68
CA LEU A 183 -13.87 8.29 7.31
C LEU A 183 -14.42 9.07 8.51
N LEU A 184 -15.66 9.55 8.45
CA LEU A 184 -16.33 10.15 9.60
C LEU A 184 -16.46 9.14 10.75
N VAL A 185 -16.91 7.91 10.46
CA VAL A 185 -16.95 6.85 11.47
C VAL A 185 -15.55 6.58 12.04
N THR A 186 -14.52 6.55 11.19
CA THR A 186 -13.13 6.40 11.64
C THR A 186 -12.74 7.50 12.65
N LEU A 187 -13.03 8.76 12.37
CA LEU A 187 -12.71 9.87 13.27
C LEU A 187 -13.50 9.80 14.58
N VAL A 188 -14.77 9.41 14.53
CA VAL A 188 -15.59 9.21 15.74
C VAL A 188 -15.00 8.08 16.60
N VAL A 189 -14.66 6.93 16.00
CA VAL A 189 -14.03 5.81 16.73
C VAL A 189 -12.68 6.23 17.31
N LEU A 190 -11.86 6.95 16.54
CA LEU A 190 -10.58 7.47 17.02
C LEU A 190 -10.75 8.37 18.24
N HIS A 191 -11.71 9.29 18.18
CA HIS A 191 -11.95 10.24 19.28
C HIS A 191 -12.48 9.56 20.54
N THR A 192 -13.49 8.69 20.39
CA THR A 192 -14.27 8.15 21.51
C THR A 192 -13.71 6.85 22.11
N LYS A 193 -13.10 5.98 21.31
CA LYS A 193 -12.73 4.61 21.72
C LYS A 193 -11.24 4.40 21.82
N VAL A 194 -10.44 5.00 20.94
CA VAL A 194 -9.00 4.80 20.93
C VAL A 194 -8.34 5.62 22.03
N ARG A 195 -7.49 4.96 22.82
CA ARG A 195 -6.74 5.60 23.90
C ARG A 195 -5.31 5.90 23.47
N GLU A 196 -4.80 7.09 23.81
CA GLU A 196 -3.38 7.42 23.67
C GLU A 196 -2.55 6.54 24.60
N THR A 197 -1.42 6.06 24.11
CA THR A 197 -0.45 5.28 24.90
C THR A 197 0.85 6.08 25.01
N ALA A 198 1.42 6.12 26.21
CA ALA A 198 2.73 6.72 26.39
C ALA A 198 3.77 5.93 25.58
N SER A 199 4.63 6.64 24.85
CA SER A 199 5.78 6.02 24.17
C SER A 199 6.78 5.58 25.23
N GLU A 200 7.23 4.32 25.19
CA GLU A 200 8.44 3.94 25.91
C GLU A 200 9.61 4.69 25.24
N GLU A 201 10.38 5.42 26.04
CA GLU A 201 11.58 6.12 25.54
C GLU A 201 12.51 5.09 24.92
N LYS A 202 12.58 5.08 23.59
CA LYS A 202 13.55 4.24 22.90
C LYS A 202 14.90 4.95 22.95
N ALA A 203 15.91 4.27 23.48
CA ALA A 203 17.28 4.74 23.38
C ALA A 203 17.59 5.07 21.92
N ALA A 204 18.13 6.26 21.67
CA ALA A 204 18.54 6.68 20.35
C ALA A 204 19.62 5.72 19.83
N VAL A 205 19.32 4.97 18.78
CA VAL A 205 20.31 4.11 18.15
C VAL A 205 21.32 5.01 17.43
N PRO A 206 22.64 4.86 17.68
CA PRO A 206 23.64 5.70 17.04
C PRO A 206 23.55 5.59 15.51
N VAL A 207 23.45 6.74 14.84
CA VAL A 207 23.25 6.85 13.37
C VAL A 207 24.50 6.43 12.57
N HIS A 208 25.60 6.06 13.22
CA HIS A 208 26.96 6.05 12.63
C HIS A 208 27.33 4.81 11.82
N GLN A 209 26.54 3.73 11.81
CA GLN A 209 26.89 2.55 11.01
C GLN A 209 26.16 2.52 9.66
N ALA A 210 26.92 2.40 8.57
CA ALA A 210 26.36 2.22 7.23
C ALA A 210 25.60 0.88 7.14
N LEU A 211 24.48 0.84 6.43
CA LEU A 211 23.80 -0.42 6.15
C LEU A 211 24.65 -1.29 5.22
N PRO A 212 24.51 -2.63 5.27
CA PRO A 212 25.31 -3.54 4.47
C PRO A 212 25.16 -3.27 2.97
N ARG A 213 26.24 -3.43 2.19
CA ARG A 213 26.24 -3.28 0.72
C ARG A 213 25.15 -4.13 0.06
N ARG A 214 24.90 -5.31 0.60
CA ARG A 214 23.84 -6.24 0.14
C ARG A 214 22.46 -5.58 0.18
N PHE A 215 22.14 -4.80 1.21
CA PHE A 215 20.90 -4.05 1.30
C PHE A 215 20.74 -3.04 0.15
N TYR A 216 21.80 -2.27 -0.14
CA TYR A 216 21.75 -1.27 -1.22
C TYR A 216 21.65 -1.89 -2.62
N LEU A 217 22.32 -3.04 -2.83
CA LEU A 217 22.19 -3.79 -4.08
C LEU A 217 20.75 -4.29 -4.27
N PHE A 218 20.17 -4.90 -3.24
CA PHE A 218 18.78 -5.34 -3.28
C PHE A 218 17.82 -4.16 -3.49
N LEU A 219 18.05 -3.05 -2.78
CA LEU A 219 17.27 -1.82 -2.96
C LEU A 219 17.31 -1.34 -4.42
N GLY A 220 18.47 -1.32 -5.05
CA GLY A 220 18.63 -0.95 -6.46
C GLY A 220 17.80 -1.84 -7.40
N ILE A 221 17.82 -3.16 -7.17
CA ILE A 221 17.02 -4.11 -7.94
C ILE A 221 15.51 -3.89 -7.71
N MET A 222 15.11 -3.63 -6.45
CA MET A 222 13.72 -3.29 -6.11
C MET A 222 13.26 -1.97 -6.75
N LEU A 223 14.13 -0.97 -6.84
CA LEU A 223 13.82 0.31 -7.52
C LEU A 223 13.59 0.10 -9.01
N LEU A 224 14.40 -0.73 -9.66
CA LEU A 224 14.22 -1.10 -11.06
C LEU A 224 12.88 -1.83 -11.28
N PHE A 225 12.57 -2.83 -10.44
CA PHE A 225 11.27 -3.50 -10.47
C PHE A 225 10.13 -2.49 -10.28
N SER A 226 10.25 -1.61 -9.28
CA SER A 226 9.22 -0.61 -8.95
C SER A 226 9.02 0.43 -10.04
N LEU A 227 10.04 0.72 -10.85
CA LEU A 227 9.90 1.59 -12.03
C LEU A 227 8.98 0.95 -13.09
N GLY A 228 8.96 -0.37 -13.20
CA GLY A 228 8.01 -1.12 -14.04
C GLY A 228 6.65 -1.34 -13.38
N ASN A 229 6.58 -1.26 -12.05
CA ASN A 229 5.38 -1.47 -11.26
C ASN A 229 4.60 -0.16 -11.06
N SER A 230 3.84 0.21 -12.10
CA SER A 230 2.96 1.37 -12.06
C SER A 230 1.76 1.18 -11.12
N SER A 231 1.03 2.26 -10.85
CA SER A 231 -0.19 2.21 -10.03
C SER A 231 -1.22 1.23 -10.58
N ASP A 232 -1.91 0.51 -9.69
CA ASP A 232 -2.99 -0.44 -10.02
C ASP A 232 -4.17 0.20 -10.77
N VAL A 233 -4.25 1.52 -10.80
CA VAL A 233 -5.27 2.24 -11.57
C VAL A 233 -5.20 1.92 -13.07
N PHE A 234 -4.01 1.60 -13.61
CA PHE A 234 -3.86 1.19 -15.01
C PHE A 234 -4.51 -0.17 -15.29
N LEU A 235 -4.54 -1.08 -14.33
CA LEU A 235 -5.27 -2.35 -14.43
C LEU A 235 -6.77 -2.11 -14.51
N ILE A 236 -7.30 -1.18 -13.70
CA ILE A 236 -8.71 -0.77 -13.71
C ILE A 236 -9.08 -0.11 -15.05
N LEU A 237 -8.26 0.82 -15.52
CA LEU A 237 -8.44 1.45 -16.83
C LEU A 237 -8.37 0.43 -17.97
N ARG A 238 -7.48 -0.58 -17.89
CA ARG A 238 -7.38 -1.65 -18.88
C ARG A 238 -8.60 -2.54 -18.87
N ALA A 239 -9.11 -2.89 -17.69
CA ALA A 239 -10.36 -3.64 -17.57
C ALA A 239 -11.51 -2.94 -18.31
N GLN A 240 -11.68 -1.63 -18.09
CA GLN A 240 -12.68 -0.84 -18.81
C GLN A 240 -12.38 -0.78 -20.32
N ASN A 241 -11.14 -0.57 -20.72
CA ASN A 241 -10.71 -0.49 -22.12
C ASN A 241 -11.03 -1.77 -22.92
N ILE A 242 -11.00 -2.94 -22.25
CA ILE A 242 -11.34 -4.26 -22.85
C ILE A 242 -12.85 -4.55 -22.79
N GLY A 243 -13.67 -3.63 -22.23
CA GLY A 243 -15.12 -3.77 -22.21
C GLY A 243 -15.68 -4.41 -20.94
N VAL A 244 -14.89 -4.53 -19.86
CA VAL A 244 -15.46 -4.87 -18.55
C VAL A 244 -16.36 -3.72 -18.11
N THR A 245 -17.62 -4.04 -17.79
CA THR A 245 -18.62 -3.04 -17.41
C THR A 245 -18.25 -2.32 -16.13
N LEU A 246 -18.63 -1.05 -16.00
CA LEU A 246 -18.40 -0.26 -14.79
C LEU A 246 -18.86 -0.99 -13.51
N LEU A 247 -19.98 -1.72 -13.61
CA LEU A 247 -20.54 -2.49 -12.49
C LEU A 247 -19.66 -3.69 -12.09
N ALA A 248 -18.98 -4.32 -13.06
CA ALA A 248 -18.13 -5.48 -12.80
C ALA A 248 -16.73 -5.11 -12.25
N ILE A 249 -16.23 -3.90 -12.50
CA ILE A 249 -14.90 -3.47 -12.08
C ILE A 249 -14.68 -3.61 -10.56
N PRO A 250 -15.60 -3.18 -9.67
CA PRO A 250 -15.43 -3.40 -8.23
C PRO A 250 -15.33 -4.88 -7.85
N LEU A 251 -16.06 -5.77 -8.52
CA LEU A 251 -16.02 -7.20 -8.24
C LEU A 251 -14.69 -7.83 -8.65
N VAL A 252 -14.14 -7.40 -9.79
CA VAL A 252 -12.80 -7.81 -10.23
C VAL A 252 -11.74 -7.35 -9.22
N TYR A 253 -11.87 -6.12 -8.71
CA TYR A 253 -10.96 -5.59 -7.69
C TYR A 253 -11.14 -6.29 -6.32
N ALA A 254 -12.38 -6.65 -5.95
CA ALA A 254 -12.65 -7.48 -4.77
C ALA A 254 -12.01 -8.87 -4.89
N LEU A 255 -12.07 -9.50 -6.07
CA LEU A 255 -11.42 -10.77 -6.34
C LEU A 255 -9.90 -10.70 -6.15
N PHE A 256 -9.26 -9.64 -6.68
CA PHE A 256 -7.84 -9.37 -6.44
C PHE A 256 -7.52 -9.30 -4.94
N ASN A 257 -8.22 -8.46 -4.18
CA ASN A 257 -8.02 -8.31 -2.74
C ASN A 257 -8.25 -9.63 -1.98
N PHE A 258 -9.27 -10.40 -2.37
CA PHE A 258 -9.57 -11.70 -1.76
C PHE A 258 -8.42 -12.70 -2.00
N VAL A 259 -7.96 -12.84 -3.24
CA VAL A 259 -6.84 -13.76 -3.56
C VAL A 259 -5.57 -13.33 -2.84
N TYR A 260 -5.25 -12.04 -2.85
CA TYR A 260 -4.12 -11.49 -2.12
C TYR A 260 -4.20 -11.84 -0.63
N ALA A 261 -5.33 -11.60 0.02
CA ALA A 261 -5.52 -11.88 1.43
C ALA A 261 -5.40 -13.39 1.76
N ALA A 262 -6.08 -14.24 0.98
CA ALA A 262 -6.09 -15.69 1.18
C ALA A 262 -4.70 -16.33 0.97
N ALA A 263 -3.94 -15.83 -0.01
CA ALA A 263 -2.63 -16.36 -0.37
C ALA A 263 -1.48 -15.81 0.50
N SER A 264 -1.64 -14.65 1.16
CA SER A 264 -0.55 -13.99 1.89
C SER A 264 0.07 -14.83 3.00
N VAL A 265 -0.75 -15.50 3.83
CA VAL A 265 -0.24 -16.33 4.93
C VAL A 265 0.41 -17.61 4.43
N PRO A 266 -0.20 -18.40 3.52
CA PRO A 266 0.43 -19.59 2.96
C PRO A 266 1.77 -19.30 2.26
N LEU A 267 1.80 -18.25 1.41
CA LEU A 267 3.01 -17.90 0.64
C LEU A 267 4.09 -17.24 1.51
N GLY A 268 3.70 -16.47 2.53
CA GLY A 268 4.61 -16.01 3.57
C GLY A 268 5.27 -17.16 4.30
N SER A 269 4.50 -18.16 4.75
CA SER A 269 5.02 -19.37 5.41
C SER A 269 5.89 -20.22 4.47
N LEU A 270 5.55 -20.26 3.19
CA LEU A 270 6.38 -20.93 2.17
C LEU A 270 7.75 -20.24 2.05
N SER A 271 7.80 -18.91 2.13
CA SER A 271 9.05 -18.14 2.05
C SER A 271 10.02 -18.47 3.18
N ASP A 272 9.51 -18.80 4.37
CA ASP A 272 10.33 -19.23 5.51
C ASP A 272 10.94 -20.61 5.28
N LYS A 273 10.31 -21.47 4.46
CA LYS A 273 10.77 -22.86 4.19
C LYS A 273 11.73 -22.95 3.00
N ILE A 274 11.41 -22.31 1.89
CA ILE A 274 12.18 -22.45 0.63
C ILE A 274 13.16 -21.29 0.37
N GLY A 275 13.11 -20.26 1.21
CA GLY A 275 13.90 -19.02 1.09
C GLY A 275 13.10 -17.87 0.51
N ARG A 276 13.32 -16.67 1.08
CA ARG A 276 12.56 -15.46 0.74
C ARG A 276 12.82 -15.03 -0.70
N GLU A 277 14.06 -15.13 -1.16
CA GLU A 277 14.50 -14.78 -2.51
C GLU A 277 13.72 -15.55 -3.58
N LYS A 278 13.52 -16.86 -3.38
CA LYS A 278 12.81 -17.71 -4.32
C LYS A 278 11.34 -17.31 -4.43
N VAL A 279 10.70 -16.98 -3.30
CA VAL A 279 9.30 -16.57 -3.31
C VAL A 279 9.13 -15.19 -3.93
N ILE A 280 10.06 -14.25 -3.72
CA ILE A 280 10.08 -12.95 -4.43
C ILE A 280 10.23 -13.16 -5.93
N MET A 281 11.14 -14.05 -6.36
CA MET A 281 11.32 -14.38 -7.79
C MET A 281 10.05 -14.96 -8.41
N LEU A 282 9.36 -15.89 -7.72
CA LEU A 282 8.06 -16.40 -8.16
C LEU A 282 7.01 -15.29 -8.27
N GLY A 283 7.00 -14.35 -7.32
CA GLY A 283 6.12 -13.19 -7.36
C GLY A 283 6.39 -12.28 -8.55
N TRP A 284 7.65 -11.99 -8.85
CA TRP A 284 8.00 -11.15 -10.00
C TRP A 284 7.73 -11.84 -11.35
N LEU A 285 7.88 -13.16 -11.39
CA LEU A 285 7.44 -13.94 -12.54
C LEU A 285 5.91 -13.87 -12.71
N ALA A 286 5.16 -14.05 -11.61
CA ALA A 286 3.70 -13.91 -11.63
C ALA A 286 3.27 -12.50 -12.08
N TYR A 287 3.96 -11.45 -11.60
CA TYR A 287 3.76 -10.08 -12.06
C TYR A 287 4.00 -9.94 -13.55
N ALA A 288 5.16 -10.40 -14.06
CA ALA A 288 5.50 -10.31 -15.47
C ALA A 288 4.47 -11.02 -16.34
N LEU A 289 4.05 -12.23 -15.95
CA LEU A 289 3.01 -12.98 -16.67
C LEU A 289 1.66 -12.29 -16.65
N SER A 290 1.27 -11.72 -15.48
CA SER A 290 0.04 -10.92 -15.37
C SER A 290 0.08 -9.71 -16.30
N TYR A 291 1.17 -8.95 -16.30
CA TYR A 291 1.32 -7.76 -17.14
C TYR A 291 1.38 -8.12 -18.64
N PHE A 292 2.09 -9.17 -19.01
CA PHE A 292 2.01 -9.72 -20.38
C PHE A 292 0.57 -10.10 -20.75
N GLY A 293 -0.13 -10.77 -19.83
CA GLY A 293 -1.54 -11.10 -20.03
C GLY A 293 -2.41 -9.86 -20.22
N PHE A 294 -2.26 -8.81 -19.39
CA PHE A 294 -2.98 -7.55 -19.55
C PHE A 294 -2.66 -6.83 -20.86
N ALA A 295 -1.41 -6.91 -21.35
CA ALA A 295 -1.03 -6.34 -22.63
C ALA A 295 -1.79 -7.02 -23.78
N LEU A 296 -1.90 -8.36 -23.75
CA LEU A 296 -2.49 -9.18 -24.81
C LEU A 296 -3.99 -9.43 -24.66
N ALA A 297 -4.57 -9.09 -23.47
CA ALA A 297 -5.99 -9.34 -23.21
C ALA A 297 -6.89 -8.59 -24.20
N ASN A 298 -7.90 -9.30 -24.70
CA ASN A 298 -8.90 -8.81 -25.65
C ASN A 298 -10.34 -9.17 -25.27
N ALA A 299 -10.55 -9.89 -24.18
CA ALA A 299 -11.86 -10.31 -23.69
C ALA A 299 -12.00 -10.11 -22.16
N GLY A 300 -13.20 -9.71 -21.72
CA GLY A 300 -13.47 -9.37 -20.31
C GLY A 300 -13.21 -10.52 -19.34
N TYR A 301 -13.45 -11.79 -19.71
CA TYR A 301 -13.19 -12.94 -18.82
C TYR A 301 -11.70 -13.10 -18.48
N GLN A 302 -10.80 -12.71 -19.40
CA GLN A 302 -9.36 -12.76 -19.17
C GLN A 302 -8.96 -11.82 -18.03
N ILE A 303 -9.62 -10.67 -17.91
CA ILE A 303 -9.38 -9.70 -16.86
C ILE A 303 -9.61 -10.30 -15.47
N TRP A 304 -10.68 -11.10 -15.29
CA TRP A 304 -10.94 -11.79 -14.02
C TRP A 304 -9.79 -12.73 -13.61
N LEU A 305 -9.32 -13.53 -14.56
CA LEU A 305 -8.19 -14.45 -14.33
C LEU A 305 -6.90 -13.68 -14.01
N LEU A 306 -6.62 -12.61 -14.76
CA LEU A 306 -5.43 -11.80 -14.59
C LEU A 306 -5.41 -11.06 -13.25
N PHE A 307 -6.53 -10.53 -12.78
CA PHE A 307 -6.60 -9.90 -11.46
C PHE A 307 -6.44 -10.93 -10.33
N ALA A 308 -7.00 -12.13 -10.46
CA ALA A 308 -6.77 -13.19 -9.50
C ALA A 308 -5.28 -13.58 -9.46
N PHE A 309 -4.65 -13.72 -10.61
CA PHE A 309 -3.22 -14.07 -10.70
C PHE A 309 -2.32 -12.93 -10.21
N TYR A 310 -2.70 -11.67 -10.44
CA TYR A 310 -2.02 -10.50 -9.91
C TYR A 310 -2.09 -10.43 -8.36
N GLY A 311 -3.17 -10.95 -7.75
CA GLY A 311 -3.27 -11.12 -6.31
C GLY A 311 -2.18 -12.03 -5.72
N LEU A 312 -1.76 -13.06 -6.45
CA LEU A 312 -0.65 -13.94 -6.04
C LEU A 312 0.70 -13.20 -6.03
N TYR A 313 0.93 -12.30 -6.99
CA TYR A 313 2.11 -11.44 -6.98
C TYR A 313 2.20 -10.60 -5.70
N TYR A 314 1.13 -9.92 -5.31
CA TYR A 314 1.09 -9.15 -4.05
C TYR A 314 1.37 -10.03 -2.83
N ALA A 315 0.74 -11.19 -2.76
CA ALA A 315 0.91 -12.14 -1.66
C ALA A 315 2.35 -12.67 -1.51
N THR A 316 3.06 -12.84 -2.64
CA THR A 316 4.45 -13.33 -2.65
C THR A 316 5.48 -12.23 -2.45
N THR A 317 5.11 -10.95 -2.64
CA THR A 317 6.12 -9.89 -2.70
C THR A 317 6.03 -8.92 -1.52
N GLU A 318 4.87 -8.38 -1.17
CA GLU A 318 4.77 -7.25 -0.24
C GLU A 318 5.33 -7.57 1.17
N GLY A 319 4.88 -8.65 1.78
CA GLY A 319 5.35 -9.07 3.11
C GLY A 319 6.74 -9.70 3.07
N VAL A 320 6.99 -10.54 2.06
CA VAL A 320 8.23 -11.32 1.93
C VAL A 320 9.43 -10.41 1.66
N ALA A 321 9.28 -9.37 0.82
CA ALA A 321 10.38 -8.43 0.56
C ALA A 321 10.76 -7.63 1.81
N LYS A 322 9.79 -7.19 2.62
CA LYS A 322 10.07 -6.54 3.91
C LYS A 322 10.80 -7.48 4.87
N ALA A 323 10.38 -8.73 4.93
CA ALA A 323 11.05 -9.75 5.73
C ALA A 323 12.50 -10.00 5.24
N PHE A 324 12.70 -10.02 3.91
CA PHE A 324 14.05 -10.16 3.34
C PHE A 324 14.95 -8.97 3.65
N VAL A 325 14.43 -7.74 3.67
CA VAL A 325 15.16 -6.57 4.16
C VAL A 325 15.58 -6.75 5.63
N ALA A 326 14.69 -7.27 6.49
CA ALA A 326 15.02 -7.53 7.89
C ALA A 326 16.14 -8.57 8.09
N ASP A 327 16.24 -9.53 7.17
CA ASP A 327 17.27 -10.57 7.23
C ASP A 327 18.66 -10.07 6.80
N MET A 328 18.72 -8.92 6.10
CA MET A 328 19.98 -8.34 5.64
C MET A 328 20.62 -7.39 6.65
N VAL A 329 19.88 -6.96 7.68
CA VAL A 329 20.33 -5.94 8.64
C VAL A 329 20.16 -6.40 10.08
N SER A 330 21.04 -5.93 10.98
CA SER A 330 20.89 -6.22 12.40
C SER A 330 19.60 -5.62 12.98
N PRO A 331 19.02 -6.20 14.05
CA PRO A 331 17.75 -5.75 14.64
C PRO A 331 17.69 -4.26 14.93
N ASP A 332 18.80 -3.67 15.39
CA ASP A 332 18.91 -2.25 15.77
C ASP A 332 18.75 -1.29 14.57
N TYR A 333 19.08 -1.73 13.35
CA TYR A 333 19.02 -0.91 12.13
C TYR A 333 17.83 -1.19 11.25
N ARG A 334 16.93 -2.14 11.61
CA ARG A 334 15.75 -2.50 10.81
C ARG A 334 14.83 -1.32 10.54
N GLY A 335 14.60 -0.47 11.54
CA GLY A 335 13.78 0.72 11.38
C GLY A 335 14.32 1.68 10.31
N ARG A 336 15.65 1.91 10.31
CA ARG A 336 16.33 2.73 9.30
C ARG A 336 16.26 2.09 7.91
N ALA A 337 16.49 0.79 7.81
CA ALA A 337 16.43 0.06 6.54
C ALA A 337 15.01 0.12 5.94
N TYR A 338 13.97 -0.10 6.75
CA TYR A 338 12.58 0.03 6.30
C TYR A 338 12.23 1.47 5.90
N GLY A 339 12.73 2.46 6.63
CA GLY A 339 12.54 3.87 6.27
C GLY A 339 13.09 4.19 4.88
N ILE A 340 14.37 3.84 4.63
CA ILE A 340 15.02 4.03 3.33
C ILE A 340 14.30 3.23 2.24
N TYR A 341 14.02 1.95 2.49
CA TYR A 341 13.34 1.06 1.55
C TYR A 341 11.97 1.61 1.12
N ASN A 342 11.08 1.86 2.07
CA ASN A 342 9.73 2.33 1.75
C ASN A 342 9.71 3.71 1.10
N THR A 343 10.60 4.62 1.51
CA THR A 343 10.69 5.96 0.92
C THR A 343 11.19 5.89 -0.52
N ALA A 344 12.25 5.15 -0.76
CA ALA A 344 12.81 5.01 -2.09
C ALA A 344 11.80 4.39 -3.08
N LEU A 345 11.10 3.32 -2.67
CA LEU A 345 10.04 2.71 -3.48
C LEU A 345 8.87 3.68 -3.71
N GLY A 346 8.43 4.39 -2.67
CA GLY A 346 7.34 5.35 -2.81
C GLY A 346 7.69 6.51 -3.74
N LEU A 347 8.93 7.00 -3.73
CA LEU A 347 9.37 8.06 -4.64
C LEU A 347 9.43 7.60 -6.10
N VAL A 348 9.85 6.35 -6.35
CA VAL A 348 9.90 5.78 -7.71
C VAL A 348 8.49 5.57 -8.29
N THR A 349 7.47 5.40 -7.45
CA THR A 349 6.09 5.23 -7.95
C THR A 349 5.61 6.43 -8.78
N LEU A 350 6.10 7.65 -8.50
CA LEU A 350 5.72 8.84 -9.27
C LEU A 350 6.21 8.74 -10.73
N PRO A 351 7.51 8.62 -11.02
CA PRO A 351 7.97 8.45 -12.41
C PRO A 351 7.43 7.16 -13.04
N ALA A 352 7.30 6.06 -12.30
CA ALA A 352 6.74 4.80 -12.82
C ALA A 352 5.32 4.98 -13.35
N SER A 353 4.44 5.58 -12.57
CA SER A 353 3.04 5.79 -12.97
C SER A 353 2.89 6.87 -14.04
N PHE A 354 3.74 7.90 -14.03
CA PHE A 354 3.75 8.92 -15.10
C PHE A 354 4.21 8.33 -16.43
N ILE A 355 5.30 7.54 -16.45
CA ILE A 355 5.80 6.84 -17.65
C ILE A 355 4.74 5.87 -18.17
N ALA A 356 4.09 5.11 -17.30
CA ALA A 356 3.01 4.19 -17.66
C ALA A 356 1.86 4.92 -18.37
N GLY A 357 1.45 6.08 -17.87
CA GLY A 357 0.44 6.91 -18.51
C GLY A 357 0.89 7.50 -19.85
N LEU A 358 2.13 7.97 -19.95
CA LEU A 358 2.70 8.46 -21.22
C LEU A 358 2.73 7.35 -22.29
N LEU A 359 3.13 6.13 -21.91
CA LEU A 359 3.13 4.99 -22.83
C LEU A 359 1.71 4.66 -23.29
N TRP A 360 0.75 4.73 -22.39
CA TRP A 360 -0.67 4.53 -22.71
C TRP A 360 -1.17 5.53 -23.74
N ASP A 361 -0.91 6.82 -23.51
CA ASP A 361 -1.45 7.91 -24.34
C ASP A 361 -0.67 8.09 -25.66
N ARG A 362 0.67 7.90 -25.66
CA ARG A 362 1.54 8.17 -26.81
C ARG A 362 1.77 6.96 -27.73
N VAL A 363 1.65 5.75 -27.18
CA VAL A 363 1.88 4.51 -27.94
C VAL A 363 0.56 3.72 -28.03
N ASN A 364 0.18 3.03 -26.98
CA ASN A 364 -1.10 2.33 -26.83
C ASN A 364 -1.23 1.76 -25.40
N PRO A 365 -2.44 1.31 -24.99
CA PRO A 365 -2.64 0.71 -23.67
C PRO A 365 -1.73 -0.50 -23.37
N ALA A 366 -1.44 -1.35 -24.36
CA ALA A 366 -0.62 -2.54 -24.16
C ALA A 366 0.86 -2.20 -23.87
N ALA A 367 1.38 -1.09 -24.41
CA ALA A 367 2.76 -0.66 -24.19
C ALA A 367 3.09 -0.43 -22.72
N THR A 368 2.12 0.09 -21.94
CA THR A 368 2.25 0.26 -20.48
C THR A 368 2.56 -1.07 -19.80
N PHE A 369 1.85 -2.11 -20.18
CA PHE A 369 1.99 -3.44 -19.56
C PHE A 369 3.21 -4.19 -20.09
N PHE A 370 3.56 -4.08 -21.37
CA PHE A 370 4.81 -4.62 -21.88
C PHE A 370 6.04 -4.00 -21.21
N PHE A 371 6.02 -2.69 -20.98
CA PHE A 371 7.09 -2.00 -20.26
C PHE A 371 7.25 -2.55 -18.83
N GLY A 372 6.16 -2.66 -18.06
CA GLY A 372 6.18 -3.22 -16.72
C GLY A 372 6.66 -4.67 -16.68
N ALA A 373 6.15 -5.52 -17.58
CA ALA A 373 6.57 -6.92 -17.70
C ALA A 373 8.07 -7.05 -18.02
N THR A 374 8.57 -6.25 -18.97
CA THR A 374 9.99 -6.28 -19.36
C THR A 374 10.90 -5.85 -18.21
N LEU A 375 10.59 -4.76 -17.49
CA LEU A 375 11.37 -4.34 -16.33
C LEU A 375 11.32 -5.36 -15.19
N SER A 376 10.16 -6.00 -14.97
CA SER A 376 10.05 -7.07 -13.99
C SER A 376 10.94 -8.27 -14.33
N LEU A 377 10.96 -8.71 -15.59
CA LEU A 377 11.85 -9.80 -16.02
C LEU A 377 13.32 -9.41 -15.90
N PHE A 378 13.67 -8.17 -16.24
CA PHE A 378 15.04 -7.70 -16.08
C PHE A 378 15.46 -7.65 -14.61
N ALA A 379 14.58 -7.14 -13.74
CA ALA A 379 14.81 -7.15 -12.29
C ALA A 379 14.91 -8.58 -11.74
N LEU A 380 14.11 -9.52 -12.25
CA LEU A 380 14.19 -10.95 -11.91
C LEU A 380 15.55 -11.55 -12.26
N VAL A 381 16.07 -11.27 -13.43
CA VAL A 381 17.42 -11.71 -13.85
C VAL A 381 18.49 -11.12 -12.92
N LEU A 382 18.40 -9.83 -12.58
CA LEU A 382 19.33 -9.21 -11.63
C LEU A 382 19.21 -9.82 -10.24
N LEU A 383 18.02 -10.16 -9.79
CA LEU A 383 17.81 -10.83 -8.49
C LEU A 383 18.41 -12.25 -8.50
N LEU A 384 18.32 -12.99 -9.61
CA LEU A 384 19.02 -14.26 -9.77
C LEU A 384 20.53 -14.10 -9.61
N PHE A 385 21.15 -13.16 -10.33
CA PHE A 385 22.57 -12.85 -10.19
C PHE A 385 22.93 -12.43 -8.75
N PHE A 386 22.10 -11.61 -8.13
CA PHE A 386 22.29 -11.19 -6.74
C PHE A 386 22.32 -12.40 -5.77
N VAL A 387 21.43 -13.35 -5.93
CA VAL A 387 21.35 -14.55 -5.06
C VAL A 387 22.58 -15.44 -5.24
N PHE A 388 23.08 -15.58 -6.48
CA PHE A 388 24.23 -16.45 -6.76
C PHE A 388 25.57 -15.81 -6.43
N PHE A 389 25.75 -14.49 -6.63
CA PHE A 389 27.05 -13.84 -6.58
C PHE A 389 27.20 -12.83 -5.43
N ALA A 390 26.13 -12.36 -4.79
CA ALA A 390 26.28 -11.46 -3.66
C ALA A 390 26.76 -12.22 -2.40
N PRO A 391 27.78 -11.69 -1.68
CA PRO A 391 28.30 -12.32 -0.47
C PRO A 391 27.17 -12.53 0.54
N LYS A 392 27.06 -13.77 1.07
CA LYS A 392 26.07 -14.09 2.09
C LYS A 392 26.34 -13.29 3.36
N PRO A 393 25.31 -12.86 4.11
CA PRO A 393 25.52 -12.16 5.36
C PRO A 393 26.33 -13.01 6.33
N ASN A 394 27.31 -12.41 7.02
CA ASN A 394 28.00 -13.05 8.14
C ASN A 394 26.96 -13.33 9.24
N GLN A 395 26.61 -14.60 9.44
CA GLN A 395 25.59 -15.02 10.41
C GLN A 395 25.92 -14.60 11.84
N HIS A 396 27.22 -14.43 12.17
CA HIS A 396 27.68 -13.92 13.46
C HIS A 396 27.26 -12.48 13.76
N LEU A 397 27.08 -11.63 12.73
CA LEU A 397 26.64 -10.23 12.91
C LEU A 397 25.12 -10.10 13.09
N ILE A 398 24.36 -11.13 12.70
CA ILE A 398 22.87 -11.10 12.72
C ILE A 398 22.34 -11.79 13.98
N ASN A 399 23.05 -12.77 14.54
CA ASN A 399 22.64 -13.53 15.72
C ASN A 399 23.84 -13.78 16.67
N PRO A 400 24.24 -12.83 17.50
CA PRO A 400 25.34 -12.99 18.44
C PRO A 400 25.07 -14.02 19.55
N SER A 401 23.82 -14.52 19.69
CA SER A 401 23.43 -15.50 20.70
C SER A 401 23.54 -16.97 20.25
N LYS A 402 24.10 -17.25 19.06
CA LYS A 402 24.34 -18.63 18.55
C LYS A 402 25.83 -18.98 18.44
N SER A 403 26.69 -18.19 19.10
CA SER A 403 28.11 -18.54 19.34
C SER A 403 28.30 -19.20 20.70
#